data_1c22343060c508c75989b62e43bd163a
#
_entry.id   1c22343060c508c75989b62e43bd163a
#
_cell.length_a   1.000
_cell.length_b   1.000
_cell.length_c   1.000
_cell.angle_alpha   90.00
_cell.angle_beta   90.00
_cell.angle_gamma   90.00
#
_symmetry.space_group_name_H-M   'P 1'
#
loop_
_entity.id
_entity.type
_entity.pdbx_description
1 polymer ?
#
loop_
_entity_poly.entity_id
_entity_poly.type
_entity_poly.pdbx_seq_one_letter_code
_entity_poly.pdbx_strand_id
1 'polypeptide(L)' 'MAEVYMRLVVTGRKKFSAVPKSLQDDVKETARSYIGKNVAGVFLTEELFNELFGA' A
#
# COMPACT_ATOMS: atom_id res chain seq x y z
N MET A 1 11.74 -1.76 -4.41
CA MET A 1 11.55 -1.51 -2.98
C MET A 1 10.15 -1.05 -2.62
N ALA A 2 9.54 -0.22 -3.46
CA ALA A 2 8.17 0.24 -3.16
C ALA A 2 7.19 -0.90 -3.04
N GLU A 3 7.35 -1.95 -3.83
CA GLU A 3 6.47 -3.10 -3.77
C GLU A 3 6.52 -3.81 -2.42
N VAL A 4 7.70 -3.90 -1.84
CA VAL A 4 7.87 -4.56 -0.56
C VAL A 4 7.13 -3.78 0.53
N TYR A 5 7.31 -2.48 0.55
CA TYR A 5 6.61 -1.64 1.51
C TYR A 5 5.11 -1.68 1.29
N MET A 6 4.68 -1.65 0.04
CA MET A 6 3.27 -1.71 -0.30
C MET A 6 2.63 -2.99 0.25
N ARG A 7 3.30 -4.12 0.10
CA ARG A 7 2.78 -5.38 0.64
C ARG A 7 2.69 -5.34 2.15
N LEU A 8 3.70 -4.77 2.80
CA LEU A 8 3.69 -4.68 4.26
C LEU A 8 2.52 -3.83 4.76
N VAL A 9 2.24 -2.74 4.06
CA VAL A 9 1.12 -1.88 4.44
C VAL A 9 -0.22 -2.57 4.18
N VAL A 10 -0.36 -3.19 3.02
CA VAL A 10 -1.63 -3.83 2.66
C VAL A 10 -1.96 -4.98 3.59
N THR A 11 -0.95 -5.73 4.01
CA THR A 11 -1.18 -6.87 4.90
C THR A 11 -1.25 -6.47 6.38
N GLY A 12 -1.10 -5.18 6.67
CA GLY A 12 -1.20 -4.70 8.03
C GLY A 12 0.04 -4.88 8.88
N ARG A 13 1.13 -5.28 8.27
CA ARG A 13 2.38 -5.51 9.01
C ARG A 13 3.14 -4.22 9.30
N LYS A 14 2.84 -3.18 8.55
CA LYS A 14 3.49 -1.89 8.72
C LYS A 14 2.50 -0.79 8.40
N LYS A 15 2.55 0.30 9.15
CA LYS A 15 1.69 1.43 8.86
C LYS A 15 2.30 2.27 7.75
N PHE A 16 1.46 2.87 6.93
CA PHE A 16 1.94 3.73 5.86
C PHE A 16 2.79 4.88 6.41
N SER A 17 2.42 5.39 7.56
CA SER A 17 3.17 6.47 8.21
C SER A 17 4.58 6.04 8.62
N ALA A 18 4.82 4.74 8.75
CA ALA A 18 6.14 4.21 9.08
C ALA A 18 7.03 4.06 7.86
N VAL A 19 6.48 4.21 6.67
CA VAL A 19 7.27 4.17 5.44
C VAL A 19 8.07 5.46 5.34
N PRO A 20 9.37 5.37 4.99
CA PRO A 20 10.17 6.58 4.82
C PRO A 20 9.48 7.58 3.90
N LYS A 21 9.48 8.83 4.29
CA LYS A 21 8.72 9.85 3.57
C LYS A 21 9.10 9.92 2.10
N SER A 22 10.37 9.74 1.81
CA SER A 22 10.85 9.78 0.43
C SER A 22 10.32 8.65 -0.42
N LEU A 23 9.81 7.58 0.20
CA LEU A 23 9.29 6.44 -0.52
C LEU A 23 7.77 6.38 -0.51
N GLN A 24 7.12 7.21 0.30
CA GLN A 24 5.67 7.14 0.45
C GLN A 24 4.92 7.37 -0.86
N ASP A 25 5.40 8.32 -1.66
CA ASP A 25 4.76 8.59 -2.94
C ASP A 25 4.86 7.40 -3.88
N ASP A 26 6.05 6.79 -3.95
CA ASP A 26 6.26 5.62 -4.80
C ASP A 26 5.42 4.43 -4.32
N VAL A 27 5.36 4.24 -3.00
CA VAL A 27 4.56 3.16 -2.42
C VAL A 27 3.09 3.38 -2.74
N LYS A 28 2.62 4.59 -2.60
CA LYS A 28 1.23 4.91 -2.89
C LYS A 28 0.90 4.70 -4.36
N GLU A 29 1.79 5.11 -5.25
CA GLU A 29 1.58 4.91 -6.68
C GLU A 29 1.56 3.43 -7.03
N THR A 30 2.49 2.68 -6.46
CA THR A 30 2.53 1.24 -6.68
C THR A 30 1.23 0.58 -6.22
N ALA A 31 0.76 0.97 -5.03
CA ALA A 31 -0.48 0.43 -4.50
C ALA A 31 -1.67 0.79 -5.39
N ARG A 32 -1.68 1.99 -5.94
CA ARG A 32 -2.76 2.40 -6.81
C ARG A 32 -2.87 1.50 -8.05
N SER A 33 -1.73 1.05 -8.58
CA SER A 33 -1.73 0.16 -9.73
C SER A 33 -2.19 -1.25 -9.38
N TYR A 34 -2.29 -1.57 -8.10
CA TYR A 34 -2.75 -2.88 -7.64
C TYR A 34 -4.21 -2.88 -7.20
N ILE A 35 -4.90 -1.75 -7.29
CA ILE A 35 -6.33 -1.73 -6.94
C ILE A 35 -7.07 -2.68 -7.89
N GLY A 36 -7.87 -3.57 -7.30
CA GLY A 36 -8.57 -4.59 -8.07
C GLY A 36 -7.78 -5.88 -8.23
N LYS A 37 -6.64 -5.96 -7.58
CA LYS A 37 -5.79 -7.16 -7.65
C LYS A 37 -5.49 -7.68 -6.27
N ASN A 38 -5.07 -8.95 -6.20
CA ASN A 38 -4.63 -9.53 -4.94
C ASN A 38 -3.21 -9.09 -4.64
N VAL A 39 -2.99 -8.68 -3.39
CA VAL A 39 -1.67 -8.30 -2.91
C VAL A 39 -1.39 -9.16 -1.69
N ALA A 40 -0.48 -10.11 -1.83
CA ALA A 40 -0.10 -11.01 -0.72
C ALA A 40 -1.32 -11.63 -0.04
N GLY A 41 -2.30 -12.04 -0.83
CA GLY A 41 -3.50 -12.69 -0.32
C GLY A 41 -4.61 -11.72 0.09
N VAL A 42 -4.38 -10.43 -0.04
CA VAL A 42 -5.39 -9.42 0.27
C VAL A 42 -5.85 -8.78 -1.02
N PHE A 43 -7.16 -8.80 -1.27
CA PHE A 43 -7.72 -8.15 -2.45
C PHE A 43 -7.78 -6.64 -2.18
N LEU A 44 -6.99 -5.90 -2.92
CA LEU A 44 -6.92 -4.44 -2.70
C LEU A 44 -8.05 -3.75 -3.42
N THR A 45 -8.93 -3.13 -2.65
CA THR A 45 -10.03 -2.34 -3.19
C THR A 45 -9.71 -0.87 -3.04
N GLU A 46 -10.46 -0.03 -3.74
CA GLU A 46 -10.29 1.41 -3.64
C GLU A 46 -10.54 1.88 -2.20
N GLU A 47 -11.54 1.31 -1.57
CA GLU A 47 -11.86 1.64 -0.19
C GLU A 47 -10.68 1.32 0.73
N LEU A 48 -10.15 0.12 0.57
CA LEU A 48 -9.02 -0.30 1.39
C LEU A 48 -7.79 0.56 1.11
N PHE A 49 -7.58 0.89 -0.16
CA PHE A 49 -6.48 1.78 -0.54
C PHE A 49 -6.61 3.12 0.18
N ASN A 50 -7.81 3.68 0.18
CA ASN A 50 -8.03 4.97 0.84
C ASN A 50 -7.77 4.89 2.34
N GLU A 51 -8.18 3.79 2.96
CA GLU A 51 -7.97 3.60 4.39
C GLU A 51 -6.50 3.46 4.74
N LEU A 52 -5.76 2.73 3.92
CA LEU A 52 -4.36 2.41 4.24
C LEU A 52 -3.38 3.47 3.77
N PHE A 53 -3.67 4.12 2.64
CA PHE A 53 -2.73 5.05 2.02
C PHE A 53 -3.29 6.45 1.89
N GLY A 54 -4.57 6.62 2.01
CA GLY A 54 -5.24 7.85 1.64
C GLY A 54 -5.27 8.91 2.68
N ALA A 55 -4.83 8.65 3.82
CA ALA A 55 -4.84 9.62 4.93
C ALA A 55 -5.50 10.95 4.63
#